data_a854daad2a18bf7b397cd0d9f8ee8ed0
#
_entry.id   a854daad2a18bf7b397cd0d9f8ee8ed0
#
_cell.length_a   1.000
_cell.length_b   1.000
_cell.length_c   1.000
_cell.angle_alpha   90.00
_cell.angle_beta   90.00
_cell.angle_gamma   90.00
#
_symmetry.space_group_name_H-M   'P 1'
#
loop_
_entity.id
_entity.type
_entity.pdbx_description
1 polymer ?
#
loop_
_entity_poly.entity_id
_entity_poly.type
_entity_poly.pdbx_seq_one_letter_code
_entity_poly.pdbx_strand_id
1 'polypeptide(L)'
;MKKIFSIIALLAITLSTSAQLAWDTEFTKSDYENALTVISKSENVSFSNPTLGLGGGLSIGKISVFSTYSDECVIALPQTGIAEKLSFQWQGGSNGTLAVYQSTDHNNWSQVYTAEGNTISTDTKVEVDLATTTRYLKFSATAHSAVAFRKIIVTELKSLAAGIDEWQAKSGMVDDTSESKNVTITWTNVIASVTSTNPQFSASVESVGQKNLIDQKTTITIFYSHAEAGEHSGEIVISGEGREARIAVSGTTTKYDQQMVWNQTLGECLATAELAFNAYTTSTKLGVTGLEVIYLSSDTNIAYVQDNELRIRRSGTVEISATQPGNYKFEAATPIKKTLVIHKANPEVSAIADEISYGQKLSEVVLHENSGLVEGSFRWLDIDTDTVLNAGDYLLDLLFTPADTGIYNLRTLPVALRVNKAVQTIVWLEQDTALTVGIQTPSTAVLSSGLPVTYAYTACLLTIEDGVITPEQEGEVTVVAYHPGNENYLPTTIIMQVFTIAGIQATAVPEQLSPEQLRDGRKFLHAGKVYVSYGGRVYDAEGKRL
;
A
#
# COMPACT_ATOMS: atom_id res chain seq x y z
N MET A 1 -1.64 -12.88 -23.24
CA MET A 1 -1.71 -13.61 -24.51
C MET A 1 -2.48 -12.79 -25.52
N LYS A 2 -2.07 -12.82 -26.76
CA LYS A 2 -2.30 -11.86 -27.82
C LYS A 2 -3.77 -11.62 -28.17
N LYS A 3 -4.12 -10.33 -28.26
CA LYS A 3 -5.33 -9.80 -28.88
C LYS A 3 -5.40 -10.26 -30.35
N ILE A 4 -6.49 -10.92 -30.71
CA ILE A 4 -6.89 -11.06 -32.11
C ILE A 4 -7.95 -9.99 -32.33
N PHE A 5 -7.54 -8.87 -32.89
CA PHE A 5 -8.45 -7.91 -33.50
C PHE A 5 -8.92 -8.51 -34.82
N SER A 6 -10.19 -8.91 -34.88
CA SER A 6 -10.87 -9.18 -36.14
C SER A 6 -11.18 -7.86 -36.81
N ILE A 7 -10.35 -7.47 -37.77
CA ILE A 7 -10.66 -6.38 -38.70
C ILE A 7 -11.69 -6.97 -39.65
N ILE A 8 -12.96 -6.67 -39.42
CA ILE A 8 -13.98 -6.76 -40.45
C ILE A 8 -13.69 -5.58 -41.37
N ALA A 9 -13.00 -5.85 -42.44
CA ALA A 9 -12.90 -4.92 -43.55
C ALA A 9 -14.32 -4.68 -44.08
N LEU A 10 -14.87 -3.51 -43.76
CA LEU A 10 -16.05 -2.99 -44.43
C LEU A 10 -15.64 -2.77 -45.87
N LEU A 11 -15.90 -3.75 -46.73
CA LEU A 11 -15.82 -3.58 -48.17
C LEU A 11 -16.93 -2.62 -48.55
N ALA A 12 -16.62 -1.34 -48.52
CA ALA A 12 -17.47 -0.32 -49.14
C ALA A 12 -17.46 -0.64 -50.63
N ILE A 13 -18.39 -1.46 -51.06
CA ILE A 13 -18.79 -1.49 -52.46
C ILE A 13 -19.41 -0.12 -52.69
N THR A 14 -18.64 0.80 -53.21
CA THR A 14 -19.18 1.98 -53.90
C THR A 14 -19.84 1.49 -55.17
N LEU A 15 -21.03 0.89 -55.03
CA LEU A 15 -21.99 0.94 -56.08
C LEU A 15 -22.25 2.43 -56.28
N SER A 16 -21.90 2.97 -57.46
CA SER A 16 -22.42 4.23 -57.92
C SER A 16 -23.94 4.10 -57.88
N THR A 17 -24.54 4.50 -56.78
CA THR A 17 -25.98 4.60 -56.66
C THR A 17 -26.36 5.81 -57.52
N SER A 18 -26.80 5.53 -58.72
CA SER A 18 -27.75 6.46 -59.35
C SER A 18 -28.78 6.76 -58.27
N ALA A 19 -28.95 8.01 -57.91
CA ALA A 19 -29.76 8.43 -56.78
C ALA A 19 -31.16 7.83 -56.92
N GLN A 20 -31.46 6.80 -56.11
CA GLN A 20 -32.78 6.26 -55.97
C GLN A 20 -33.53 7.13 -54.98
N LEU A 21 -34.80 7.38 -55.24
CA LEU A 21 -35.67 8.15 -54.35
C LEU A 21 -35.51 7.68 -52.91
N ALA A 22 -35.35 8.60 -51.99
CA ALA A 22 -35.25 8.29 -50.57
C ALA A 22 -36.61 8.55 -49.87
N TRP A 23 -36.95 7.67 -48.90
CA TRP A 23 -38.10 7.90 -48.04
C TRP A 23 -37.89 9.15 -47.17
N ASP A 24 -38.99 9.75 -46.75
CA ASP A 24 -39.05 10.86 -45.80
C ASP A 24 -38.31 12.13 -46.26
N THR A 25 -37.95 12.22 -47.52
CA THR A 25 -37.28 13.37 -48.09
C THR A 25 -38.09 13.99 -49.25
N GLU A 26 -37.89 15.28 -49.48
CA GLU A 26 -38.49 15.94 -50.63
C GLU A 26 -37.86 15.47 -51.94
N PHE A 27 -38.67 15.17 -52.94
CA PHE A 27 -38.20 14.78 -54.26
C PHE A 27 -37.51 15.98 -54.95
N THR A 28 -36.26 15.77 -55.31
CA THR A 28 -35.43 16.78 -55.99
C THR A 28 -35.49 16.66 -57.50
N LYS A 29 -34.97 17.66 -58.22
CA LYS A 29 -34.85 17.61 -59.68
C LYS A 29 -34.09 16.38 -60.18
N SER A 30 -33.01 15.97 -59.45
CA SER A 30 -32.24 14.78 -59.83
C SER A 30 -33.06 13.50 -59.73
N ASP A 31 -33.99 13.39 -58.75
CA ASP A 31 -34.86 12.23 -58.61
C ASP A 31 -35.86 12.17 -59.79
N TYR A 32 -36.38 13.30 -60.23
CA TYR A 32 -37.26 13.35 -61.37
C TYR A 32 -36.57 13.09 -62.72
N GLU A 33 -35.28 13.40 -62.84
CA GLU A 33 -34.45 13.12 -64.01
C GLU A 33 -33.94 11.66 -64.03
N ASN A 34 -34.06 10.96 -62.95
CA ASN A 34 -33.58 9.57 -62.79
C ASN A 34 -34.63 8.59 -63.38
N ALA A 35 -34.22 7.80 -64.37
CA ALA A 35 -35.11 6.85 -65.05
C ALA A 35 -35.58 5.69 -64.10
N LEU A 36 -34.90 5.47 -62.97
CA LEU A 36 -35.34 4.51 -61.96
C LEU A 36 -36.45 5.06 -61.06
N THR A 37 -36.55 6.39 -60.95
CA THR A 37 -37.59 7.07 -60.17
C THR A 37 -38.80 7.43 -61.06
N VAL A 38 -38.56 8.05 -62.19
CA VAL A 38 -39.63 8.39 -63.16
C VAL A 38 -39.71 7.31 -64.22
N ILE A 39 -40.72 6.45 -64.10
CA ILE A 39 -40.91 5.29 -64.98
C ILE A 39 -41.49 5.72 -66.35
N SER A 40 -42.43 6.64 -66.35
CA SER A 40 -43.00 7.17 -67.56
C SER A 40 -43.49 8.63 -67.38
N LYS A 41 -43.51 9.36 -68.44
CA LYS A 41 -44.08 10.73 -68.47
C LYS A 41 -44.57 11.09 -69.85
N SER A 42 -45.62 11.90 -69.90
CA SER A 42 -46.10 12.54 -71.15
C SER A 42 -45.12 13.64 -71.67
N GLU A 43 -45.20 14.01 -72.93
CA GLU A 43 -44.32 15.01 -73.58
C GLU A 43 -44.31 16.37 -72.86
N ASN A 44 -45.44 16.77 -72.31
CA ASN A 44 -45.60 18.08 -71.65
C ASN A 44 -45.24 18.06 -70.16
N VAL A 45 -44.66 16.98 -69.63
CA VAL A 45 -44.17 16.90 -68.27
C VAL A 45 -42.73 17.42 -68.21
N SER A 46 -42.49 18.36 -67.36
CA SER A 46 -41.17 18.95 -67.10
C SER A 46 -40.88 19.04 -65.65
N PHE A 47 -39.57 19.05 -65.31
CA PHE A 47 -39.08 19.18 -63.96
C PHE A 47 -38.36 20.51 -63.79
N SER A 48 -38.66 21.23 -62.73
CA SER A 48 -38.02 22.53 -62.43
C SER A 48 -37.17 22.46 -61.19
N ASN A 49 -36.00 23.13 -61.21
CA ASN A 49 -35.19 23.34 -60.05
C ASN A 49 -35.75 24.49 -59.20
N PRO A 50 -35.64 24.45 -57.86
CA PRO A 50 -36.02 25.59 -57.02
C PRO A 50 -35.04 26.75 -57.24
N THR A 51 -35.33 27.63 -58.19
CA THR A 51 -34.63 28.89 -58.33
C THR A 51 -35.60 30.01 -57.98
N LEU A 52 -35.19 30.90 -57.11
CA LEU A 52 -35.94 32.11 -56.72
C LEU A 52 -37.14 31.87 -55.77
N GLY A 53 -37.02 31.08 -54.73
CA GLY A 53 -38.02 31.03 -53.65
C GLY A 53 -39.32 30.30 -53.95
N LEU A 54 -39.43 29.71 -55.11
CA LEU A 54 -40.65 29.06 -55.60
C LEU A 54 -40.56 27.51 -55.54
N GLY A 55 -39.67 26.92 -54.76
CA GLY A 55 -39.51 25.44 -54.59
C GLY A 55 -39.54 24.69 -55.94
N GLY A 56 -38.65 23.70 -56.12
CA GLY A 56 -38.66 22.80 -57.26
C GLY A 56 -39.91 21.92 -57.29
N GLY A 57 -40.26 21.38 -58.44
CA GLY A 57 -41.40 20.50 -58.53
C GLY A 57 -41.63 19.88 -59.91
N LEU A 58 -42.54 18.95 -59.91
CA LEU A 58 -43.09 18.34 -61.11
C LEU A 58 -44.12 19.23 -61.71
N SER A 59 -43.92 19.68 -62.97
CA SER A 59 -44.90 20.44 -63.73
C SER A 59 -45.52 19.53 -64.79
N ILE A 60 -46.82 19.46 -64.81
CA ILE A 60 -47.57 18.61 -65.74
C ILE A 60 -48.39 19.52 -66.64
N GLY A 61 -48.25 19.34 -67.94
CA GLY A 61 -48.97 20.08 -68.96
C GLY A 61 -48.29 21.35 -69.45
N LYS A 62 -48.85 21.98 -70.47
CA LYS A 62 -48.41 23.25 -71.07
C LYS A 62 -49.53 24.28 -71.07
N ILE A 63 -49.19 25.54 -71.10
CA ILE A 63 -50.16 26.57 -71.26
C ILE A 63 -50.74 26.43 -72.66
N SER A 64 -52.05 26.16 -72.76
CA SER A 64 -52.79 26.14 -73.97
C SER A 64 -54.10 26.93 -73.79
N VAL A 65 -54.42 27.86 -74.70
CA VAL A 65 -55.58 28.71 -74.56
C VAL A 65 -56.84 28.08 -75.17
N PHE A 66 -56.67 27.04 -75.99
CA PHE A 66 -57.77 26.54 -76.85
C PHE A 66 -58.02 25.00 -76.76
N SER A 67 -57.27 24.24 -76.05
CA SER A 67 -57.46 22.79 -75.92
C SER A 67 -57.17 22.27 -74.55
N THR A 68 -57.99 21.30 -74.10
CA THR A 68 -57.72 20.49 -72.88
C THR A 68 -56.61 19.52 -73.19
N TYR A 69 -55.71 19.37 -72.32
CA TYR A 69 -54.68 18.34 -72.36
C TYR A 69 -54.92 17.31 -71.21
N SER A 70 -54.38 16.17 -71.41
CA SER A 70 -54.31 15.13 -70.37
C SER A 70 -52.88 14.54 -70.35
N ASP A 71 -52.15 14.93 -69.37
CA ASP A 71 -50.73 14.49 -69.21
C ASP A 71 -50.55 13.80 -67.86
N GLU A 72 -49.60 12.91 -67.80
CA GLU A 72 -49.29 12.14 -66.57
C GLU A 72 -47.79 11.93 -66.37
N CYS A 73 -47.43 11.73 -65.13
CA CYS A 73 -46.08 11.34 -64.72
C CYS A 73 -46.19 10.17 -63.69
N VAL A 74 -45.47 9.10 -63.93
CA VAL A 74 -45.43 7.94 -63.06
C VAL A 74 -44.07 7.87 -62.39
N ILE A 75 -44.13 7.78 -61.07
CA ILE A 75 -42.97 7.71 -60.20
C ILE A 75 -42.94 6.36 -59.53
N ALA A 76 -41.81 5.68 -59.55
CA ALA A 76 -41.57 4.47 -58.75
C ALA A 76 -41.06 4.88 -57.34
N LEU A 77 -41.60 4.23 -56.34
CA LEU A 77 -41.14 4.34 -54.97
C LEU A 77 -39.91 3.45 -54.73
N PRO A 78 -39.13 3.69 -53.69
CA PRO A 78 -37.99 2.84 -53.36
C PRO A 78 -38.34 1.36 -53.30
N GLN A 79 -37.40 0.50 -53.73
CA GLN A 79 -37.60 -0.96 -53.79
C GLN A 79 -37.79 -1.56 -52.39
N THR A 80 -37.20 -0.95 -51.40
CA THR A 80 -37.30 -1.36 -49.99
C THR A 80 -38.07 -0.32 -49.19
N GLY A 81 -38.86 -0.74 -48.24
CA GLY A 81 -39.71 0.08 -47.40
C GLY A 81 -41.18 -0.05 -47.74
N ILE A 82 -42.01 0.56 -46.96
CA ILE A 82 -43.47 0.50 -47.02
C ILE A 82 -44.00 1.91 -47.03
N ALA A 83 -44.76 2.27 -48.04
CA ALA A 83 -45.37 3.59 -48.13
C ALA A 83 -46.41 3.78 -47.00
N GLU A 84 -46.40 4.98 -46.38
CA GLU A 84 -47.37 5.39 -45.38
C GLU A 84 -48.28 6.50 -45.89
N LYS A 85 -47.63 7.64 -46.22
CA LYS A 85 -48.33 8.85 -46.67
C LYS A 85 -47.63 9.51 -47.82
N LEU A 86 -48.37 10.15 -48.64
CA LEU A 86 -47.89 11.11 -49.62
C LEU A 86 -48.25 12.52 -49.16
N SER A 87 -47.27 13.39 -49.11
CA SER A 87 -47.47 14.81 -48.86
C SER A 87 -46.94 15.62 -50.05
N PHE A 88 -47.68 16.60 -50.49
CA PHE A 88 -47.28 17.49 -51.58
C PHE A 88 -48.00 18.81 -51.48
N GLN A 89 -47.52 19.79 -52.26
CA GLN A 89 -48.21 21.06 -52.57
C GLN A 89 -48.47 21.11 -54.07
N TRP A 90 -49.51 21.75 -54.46
CA TRP A 90 -49.80 21.97 -55.91
C TRP A 90 -50.24 23.39 -56.23
N GLN A 91 -49.97 23.78 -57.40
CA GLN A 91 -50.34 25.13 -57.93
C GLN A 91 -50.73 25.06 -59.37
N GLY A 92 -51.70 25.89 -59.81
CA GLY A 92 -52.10 26.06 -61.15
C GLY A 92 -53.26 25.18 -61.58
N GLY A 93 -53.59 25.21 -62.89
CA GLY A 93 -54.70 24.44 -63.44
C GLY A 93 -56.02 25.18 -63.39
N SER A 94 -56.50 25.73 -64.54
CA SER A 94 -57.86 26.23 -64.66
C SER A 94 -58.72 25.29 -65.52
N ASN A 95 -59.94 25.07 -65.08
CA ASN A 95 -60.94 24.22 -65.76
C ASN A 95 -60.44 22.80 -66.09
N GLY A 96 -60.00 22.05 -65.10
CA GLY A 96 -59.55 20.67 -65.28
C GLY A 96 -59.54 19.87 -64.01
N THR A 97 -59.05 18.65 -64.08
CA THR A 97 -58.91 17.73 -62.96
C THR A 97 -57.45 17.46 -62.69
N LEU A 98 -57.06 17.61 -61.44
CA LEU A 98 -55.83 17.13 -60.95
C LEU A 98 -56.12 15.83 -60.18
N ALA A 99 -55.39 14.77 -60.43
CA ALA A 99 -55.52 13.54 -59.71
C ALA A 99 -54.19 12.88 -59.42
N VAL A 100 -54.11 12.19 -58.26
CA VAL A 100 -52.97 11.32 -57.87
C VAL A 100 -53.52 9.93 -57.66
N TYR A 101 -52.80 8.96 -58.19
CA TYR A 101 -53.15 7.54 -58.12
C TYR A 101 -51.96 6.77 -57.50
N GLN A 102 -52.26 5.65 -56.85
CA GLN A 102 -51.29 4.65 -56.37
C GLN A 102 -51.48 3.34 -57.11
N SER A 103 -50.39 2.58 -57.22
CA SER A 103 -50.41 1.24 -57.78
C SER A 103 -49.34 0.34 -57.14
N THR A 104 -49.60 -0.97 -57.11
CA THR A 104 -48.64 -1.99 -56.71
C THR A 104 -47.82 -2.53 -57.87
N ASP A 105 -48.38 -2.54 -59.08
CA ASP A 105 -47.92 -3.29 -60.26
C ASP A 105 -47.77 -2.44 -61.50
N HIS A 106 -47.94 -1.13 -61.41
CA HIS A 106 -47.93 -0.17 -62.52
C HIS A 106 -49.07 -0.32 -63.53
N ASN A 107 -49.97 -1.28 -63.38
CA ASN A 107 -51.06 -1.53 -64.30
C ASN A 107 -52.40 -1.20 -63.68
N ASN A 108 -52.64 -1.50 -62.47
CA ASN A 108 -53.86 -1.25 -61.72
C ASN A 108 -53.73 -0.03 -60.85
N TRP A 109 -54.52 1.00 -61.12
CA TRP A 109 -54.41 2.29 -60.44
C TRP A 109 -55.63 2.57 -59.58
N SER A 110 -55.44 2.98 -58.35
CA SER A 110 -56.47 3.53 -57.47
C SER A 110 -56.21 4.99 -57.18
N GLN A 111 -57.20 5.80 -57.26
CA GLN A 111 -57.12 7.22 -57.00
C GLN A 111 -57.01 7.48 -55.49
N VAL A 112 -56.04 8.27 -55.10
CA VAL A 112 -55.83 8.68 -53.71
C VAL A 112 -56.08 10.16 -53.46
N TYR A 113 -56.03 10.96 -54.52
CA TYR A 113 -56.38 12.38 -54.45
C TYR A 113 -56.96 12.89 -55.74
N THR A 114 -57.92 13.83 -55.64
CA THR A 114 -58.40 14.59 -56.77
C THR A 114 -58.78 15.99 -56.34
N ALA A 115 -58.59 16.95 -57.26
CA ALA A 115 -59.09 18.32 -57.15
C ALA A 115 -59.65 18.77 -58.49
N GLU A 116 -60.80 19.40 -58.46
CA GLU A 116 -61.49 19.88 -59.62
C GLU A 116 -61.74 21.39 -59.54
N GLY A 117 -61.79 22.08 -60.73
CA GLY A 117 -62.25 23.43 -60.83
C GLY A 117 -61.16 24.52 -60.80
N ASN A 118 -61.60 25.76 -60.65
CA ASN A 118 -60.82 27.00 -60.85
C ASN A 118 -59.93 27.35 -59.63
N THR A 119 -59.64 26.43 -58.78
CA THR A 119 -58.89 26.73 -57.52
C THR A 119 -57.39 26.80 -57.80
N ILE A 120 -56.86 28.01 -57.88
CA ILE A 120 -55.41 28.21 -57.74
C ILE A 120 -55.10 28.04 -56.27
N SER A 121 -54.67 26.89 -55.88
CA SER A 121 -54.16 26.71 -54.54
C SER A 121 -52.70 27.09 -54.52
N THR A 122 -52.38 28.20 -53.85
CA THR A 122 -51.00 28.51 -53.47
C THR A 122 -50.75 28.00 -52.09
N ASP A 123 -49.77 27.05 -51.94
CA ASP A 123 -49.21 26.57 -50.69
C ASP A 123 -50.10 25.69 -49.76
N THR A 124 -51.24 25.17 -50.27
CA THR A 124 -51.96 24.17 -49.44
C THR A 124 -51.22 22.85 -49.47
N LYS A 125 -50.76 22.42 -48.31
CA LYS A 125 -50.18 21.06 -48.10
C LYS A 125 -51.33 20.05 -48.21
N VAL A 126 -51.17 19.10 -49.11
CA VAL A 126 -52.02 17.90 -49.20
C VAL A 126 -51.30 16.72 -48.55
N GLU A 127 -52.04 16.00 -47.76
CA GLU A 127 -51.56 14.71 -47.20
C GLU A 127 -52.59 13.64 -47.48
N VAL A 128 -52.15 12.51 -48.02
CA VAL A 128 -52.99 11.37 -48.34
C VAL A 128 -52.35 10.07 -47.84
N ASP A 129 -53.13 9.20 -47.28
CA ASP A 129 -52.68 7.87 -46.89
C ASP A 129 -52.48 6.99 -48.11
N LEU A 130 -51.40 6.24 -48.12
CA LEU A 130 -51.09 5.31 -49.19
C LEU A 130 -51.34 3.86 -48.70
N ALA A 131 -51.71 2.99 -49.59
CA ALA A 131 -51.75 1.57 -49.30
C ALA A 131 -50.31 1.07 -49.04
N THR A 132 -50.14 0.23 -48.06
CA THR A 132 -48.82 -0.33 -47.68
C THR A 132 -48.16 -1.14 -48.80
N THR A 133 -48.93 -1.54 -49.77
CA THR A 133 -48.46 -2.25 -50.96
C THR A 133 -48.08 -1.29 -52.12
N THR A 134 -48.25 0.02 -51.94
CA THR A 134 -47.95 0.99 -52.99
C THR A 134 -46.46 0.95 -53.39
N ARG A 135 -46.25 0.86 -54.71
CA ARG A 135 -44.95 0.86 -55.33
C ARG A 135 -44.77 1.95 -56.39
N TYR A 136 -45.88 2.48 -56.88
CA TYR A 136 -45.92 3.48 -57.91
C TYR A 136 -46.91 4.56 -57.54
N LEU A 137 -46.60 5.81 -57.92
CA LEU A 137 -47.49 6.96 -57.85
C LEU A 137 -47.63 7.55 -59.24
N LYS A 138 -48.87 7.86 -59.61
CA LYS A 138 -49.15 8.55 -60.83
C LYS A 138 -49.80 9.91 -60.56
N PHE A 139 -49.16 10.95 -61.03
CA PHE A 139 -49.66 12.32 -61.01
C PHE A 139 -50.27 12.58 -62.40
N SER A 140 -51.50 12.98 -62.43
CA SER A 140 -52.21 13.24 -63.67
C SER A 140 -52.94 14.61 -63.62
N ALA A 141 -52.92 15.34 -64.71
CA ALA A 141 -53.65 16.58 -64.84
C ALA A 141 -54.32 16.67 -66.17
N THR A 142 -55.60 17.07 -66.16
CA THR A 142 -56.40 17.44 -67.37
C THR A 142 -56.84 18.86 -67.16
N ALA A 143 -56.28 19.79 -67.93
CA ALA A 143 -56.53 21.23 -67.74
C ALA A 143 -56.22 22.04 -69.02
N HIS A 144 -56.55 23.32 -68.98
CA HIS A 144 -56.13 24.30 -70.01
C HIS A 144 -54.84 25.06 -69.67
N SER A 145 -54.31 24.84 -68.45
CA SER A 145 -53.05 25.41 -67.98
C SER A 145 -52.21 24.39 -67.17
N ALA A 146 -50.90 24.63 -67.10
CA ALA A 146 -50.00 23.74 -66.42
C ALA A 146 -50.30 23.63 -64.90
N VAL A 147 -50.17 22.43 -64.37
CA VAL A 147 -50.25 22.15 -62.94
C VAL A 147 -48.86 21.78 -62.45
N ALA A 148 -48.46 22.43 -61.41
CA ALA A 148 -47.17 22.10 -60.72
C ALA A 148 -47.42 21.44 -59.36
N PHE A 149 -46.78 20.33 -59.15
CA PHE A 149 -46.68 19.69 -57.87
C PHE A 149 -45.32 20.02 -57.21
N ARG A 150 -45.35 20.38 -55.98
CA ARG A 150 -44.17 20.81 -55.22
C ARG A 150 -44.05 20.03 -53.88
N LYS A 151 -42.86 20.03 -53.32
CA LYS A 151 -42.59 19.43 -52.01
C LYS A 151 -43.20 18.02 -51.86
N ILE A 152 -43.00 17.19 -52.88
CA ILE A 152 -43.49 15.82 -52.87
C ILE A 152 -42.64 15.02 -51.94
N ILE A 153 -43.24 14.46 -50.90
CA ILE A 153 -42.58 13.61 -49.90
C ILE A 153 -43.45 12.39 -49.72
N VAL A 154 -42.85 11.20 -49.78
CA VAL A 154 -43.52 9.95 -49.38
C VAL A 154 -42.87 9.47 -48.09
N THR A 155 -43.66 9.38 -47.04
CA THR A 155 -43.20 8.88 -45.77
C THR A 155 -43.23 7.36 -45.74
N GLU A 156 -42.27 6.78 -45.03
CA GLU A 156 -42.18 5.34 -44.84
C GLU A 156 -42.93 4.93 -43.59
N LEU A 157 -43.80 3.93 -43.71
CA LEU A 157 -44.45 3.36 -42.57
C LEU A 157 -43.46 2.62 -41.71
N LYS A 158 -43.27 3.12 -40.50
CA LYS A 158 -42.38 2.54 -39.49
C LYS A 158 -43.06 2.60 -38.13
N SER A 159 -43.01 1.52 -37.39
CA SER A 159 -43.42 1.50 -35.99
C SER A 159 -42.48 0.64 -35.16
N LEU A 160 -42.33 1.00 -33.91
CA LEU A 160 -41.57 0.26 -32.97
C LEU A 160 -42.15 0.50 -31.57
N ALA A 161 -42.49 -0.59 -30.86
CA ALA A 161 -42.99 -0.49 -29.50
C ALA A 161 -42.52 -1.70 -28.65
N ALA A 162 -42.25 -1.49 -27.40
CA ALA A 162 -42.02 -2.50 -26.43
C ALA A 162 -43.33 -2.91 -25.75
N GLY A 163 -43.51 -4.17 -25.43
CA GLY A 163 -44.69 -4.67 -24.77
C GLY A 163 -44.76 -4.38 -23.26
N ILE A 164 -43.71 -3.77 -22.71
CA ILE A 164 -43.68 -3.25 -21.35
C ILE A 164 -42.90 -1.92 -21.35
N ASP A 165 -43.22 -1.07 -20.39
CA ASP A 165 -42.50 0.21 -20.20
C ASP A 165 -41.41 0.09 -19.15
N GLU A 166 -41.52 -0.84 -18.23
CA GLU A 166 -40.59 -1.07 -17.14
C GLU A 166 -40.40 -2.52 -16.73
N TRP A 167 -39.28 -2.84 -16.16
CA TRP A 167 -39.01 -4.10 -15.48
C TRP A 167 -38.12 -3.89 -14.27
N GLN A 168 -38.62 -4.32 -13.10
CA GLN A 168 -37.83 -4.41 -11.87
C GLN A 168 -37.42 -5.86 -11.65
N ALA A 169 -36.10 -6.11 -11.67
CA ALA A 169 -35.54 -7.40 -11.33
C ALA A 169 -35.63 -7.63 -9.81
N LYS A 170 -35.70 -8.89 -9.39
CA LYS A 170 -35.67 -9.23 -7.96
C LYS A 170 -34.29 -8.94 -7.39
N SER A 171 -34.26 -8.61 -6.09
CA SER A 171 -33.01 -8.45 -5.37
C SER A 171 -32.28 -9.79 -5.23
N GLY A 172 -30.97 -9.76 -5.43
CA GLY A 172 -30.08 -10.91 -5.29
C GLY A 172 -28.81 -10.55 -4.54
N MET A 173 -27.97 -11.56 -4.34
CA MET A 173 -26.62 -11.40 -3.80
C MET A 173 -25.61 -11.31 -4.95
N VAL A 174 -24.43 -10.76 -4.66
CA VAL A 174 -23.33 -10.77 -5.65
C VAL A 174 -23.03 -12.22 -6.07
N ASP A 175 -22.83 -12.42 -7.38
CA ASP A 175 -22.60 -13.71 -8.03
C ASP A 175 -23.82 -14.68 -8.00
N ASP A 176 -24.99 -14.22 -7.62
CA ASP A 176 -26.22 -14.99 -7.87
C ASP A 176 -26.47 -15.14 -9.37
N THR A 177 -27.26 -16.12 -9.75
CA THR A 177 -27.64 -16.32 -11.15
C THR A 177 -28.40 -15.11 -11.68
N SER A 178 -28.09 -14.71 -12.91
CA SER A 178 -28.77 -13.58 -13.57
C SER A 178 -30.28 -13.81 -13.64
N GLU A 179 -31.05 -12.79 -13.33
CA GLU A 179 -32.49 -12.78 -13.59
C GLU A 179 -32.80 -12.43 -15.03
N SER A 180 -33.94 -12.90 -15.53
CA SER A 180 -34.35 -12.63 -16.89
C SER A 180 -35.83 -12.36 -17.04
N LYS A 181 -36.17 -11.58 -18.06
CA LYS A 181 -37.52 -11.23 -18.45
C LYS A 181 -37.70 -11.30 -19.97
N ASN A 182 -38.66 -12.04 -20.43
CA ASN A 182 -39.06 -12.03 -21.83
C ASN A 182 -39.95 -10.81 -22.11
N VAL A 183 -39.64 -10.09 -23.16
CA VAL A 183 -40.36 -8.92 -23.62
C VAL A 183 -40.66 -9.04 -25.11
N THR A 184 -41.90 -8.78 -25.48
CA THR A 184 -42.29 -8.76 -26.88
C THR A 184 -42.11 -7.37 -27.43
N ILE A 185 -41.37 -7.25 -28.52
CA ILE A 185 -41.22 -6.02 -29.32
C ILE A 185 -42.10 -6.16 -30.55
N THR A 186 -42.98 -5.21 -30.75
CA THR A 186 -43.79 -5.08 -31.96
C THR A 186 -43.17 -4.06 -32.89
N TRP A 187 -43.10 -4.37 -34.18
CA TRP A 187 -42.45 -3.52 -35.15
C TRP A 187 -43.03 -3.68 -36.56
N THR A 188 -42.88 -2.60 -37.34
CA THR A 188 -43.25 -2.56 -38.76
C THR A 188 -42.10 -1.92 -39.51
N ASN A 189 -41.54 -2.61 -40.51
CA ASN A 189 -40.61 -2.09 -41.50
C ASN A 189 -39.44 -1.29 -40.91
N VAL A 190 -38.88 -1.73 -39.82
CA VAL A 190 -37.79 -1.08 -39.13
C VAL A 190 -36.69 -2.10 -38.80
N ILE A 191 -35.45 -1.68 -38.89
CA ILE A 191 -34.32 -2.37 -38.29
C ILE A 191 -33.82 -1.49 -37.16
N ALA A 192 -33.87 -1.99 -35.94
CA ALA A 192 -33.50 -1.26 -34.75
C ALA A 192 -32.42 -2.00 -33.96
N SER A 193 -31.43 -1.27 -33.49
CA SER A 193 -30.44 -1.77 -32.52
C SER A 193 -31.06 -1.89 -31.14
N VAL A 194 -30.58 -2.86 -30.36
CA VAL A 194 -30.96 -3.06 -28.96
C VAL A 194 -29.72 -2.78 -28.12
N THR A 195 -29.79 -1.79 -27.25
CA THR A 195 -28.68 -1.37 -26.40
C THR A 195 -29.15 -1.21 -24.97
N SER A 196 -28.22 -1.31 -24.03
CA SER A 196 -28.47 -1.01 -22.62
C SER A 196 -27.68 0.22 -22.20
N THR A 197 -28.28 1.08 -21.39
CA THR A 197 -27.59 2.25 -20.79
C THR A 197 -26.83 1.91 -19.52
N ASN A 198 -27.05 0.70 -18.96
CA ASN A 198 -26.37 0.22 -17.77
C ASN A 198 -25.83 -1.21 -18.02
N PRO A 199 -24.52 -1.47 -17.80
CA PRO A 199 -23.88 -2.76 -18.09
C PRO A 199 -24.40 -3.92 -17.26
N GLN A 200 -25.09 -3.66 -16.15
CA GLN A 200 -25.73 -4.72 -15.36
C GLN A 200 -26.97 -5.30 -16.06
N PHE A 201 -27.48 -4.62 -17.08
CA PHE A 201 -28.58 -5.09 -17.90
C PHE A 201 -28.11 -5.38 -19.32
N SER A 202 -28.60 -6.45 -19.90
CA SER A 202 -28.30 -6.84 -21.28
C SER A 202 -29.53 -7.43 -21.96
N ALA A 203 -29.47 -7.56 -23.27
CA ALA A 203 -30.52 -8.22 -24.06
C ALA A 203 -29.95 -9.42 -24.81
N SER A 204 -30.79 -10.38 -25.11
CA SER A 204 -30.44 -11.59 -25.85
C SER A 204 -30.06 -11.37 -27.32
N VAL A 205 -30.33 -10.18 -27.84
CA VAL A 205 -30.07 -9.78 -29.23
C VAL A 205 -29.56 -8.35 -29.29
N GLU A 206 -28.75 -8.06 -30.29
CA GLU A 206 -28.21 -6.71 -30.56
C GLU A 206 -29.10 -5.89 -31.51
N SER A 207 -30.05 -6.54 -32.19
CA SER A 207 -30.97 -5.87 -33.08
C SER A 207 -32.29 -6.65 -33.24
N VAL A 208 -33.31 -5.92 -33.61
CA VAL A 208 -34.65 -6.48 -33.92
C VAL A 208 -35.18 -5.85 -35.19
N GLY A 209 -36.10 -6.48 -35.83
CA GLY A 209 -36.80 -5.97 -36.96
C GLY A 209 -36.26 -6.40 -38.33
N GLN A 210 -37.01 -6.12 -39.34
CA GLN A 210 -36.68 -6.37 -40.75
C GLN A 210 -37.47 -5.43 -41.64
N LYS A 211 -36.92 -5.11 -42.81
CA LYS A 211 -37.62 -4.32 -43.84
C LYS A 211 -38.78 -5.08 -44.49
N ASN A 212 -39.73 -4.31 -44.99
CA ASN A 212 -40.86 -4.78 -45.78
C ASN A 212 -41.82 -5.76 -45.07
N LEU A 213 -41.81 -5.78 -43.73
CA LEU A 213 -42.75 -6.55 -42.94
C LEU A 213 -43.61 -5.62 -42.06
N ILE A 214 -44.88 -5.98 -41.90
CA ILE A 214 -45.88 -5.21 -41.16
C ILE A 214 -46.32 -6.01 -39.92
N ASP A 215 -46.55 -5.33 -38.80
CA ASP A 215 -47.11 -5.84 -37.56
C ASP A 215 -46.42 -7.13 -37.06
N GLN A 216 -45.14 -7.13 -37.13
CA GLN A 216 -44.31 -8.24 -36.67
C GLN A 216 -44.07 -8.20 -35.15
N LYS A 217 -43.76 -9.35 -34.56
CA LYS A 217 -43.43 -9.48 -33.15
C LYS A 217 -42.13 -10.26 -33.00
N THR A 218 -41.23 -9.77 -32.16
CA THR A 218 -40.00 -10.43 -31.78
C THR A 218 -39.94 -10.49 -30.24
N THR A 219 -39.73 -11.66 -29.68
CA THR A 219 -39.46 -11.79 -28.24
C THR A 219 -37.97 -11.65 -28.00
N ILE A 220 -37.58 -10.72 -27.18
CA ILE A 220 -36.22 -10.57 -26.66
C ILE A 220 -36.24 -10.99 -25.18
N THR A 221 -35.10 -11.45 -24.68
CA THR A 221 -34.90 -11.68 -23.24
C THR A 221 -33.98 -10.61 -22.70
N ILE A 222 -34.42 -9.91 -21.68
CA ILE A 222 -33.61 -8.96 -20.93
C ILE A 222 -33.03 -9.69 -19.73
N PHE A 223 -31.76 -9.46 -19.41
CA PHE A 223 -31.06 -10.04 -18.28
C PHE A 223 -30.63 -8.95 -17.32
N TYR A 224 -30.68 -9.25 -16.02
CA TYR A 224 -30.05 -8.48 -14.96
C TYR A 224 -28.96 -9.31 -14.34
N SER A 225 -27.73 -8.78 -14.28
CA SER A 225 -26.55 -9.41 -13.71
C SER A 225 -26.36 -9.00 -12.25
N HIS A 226 -26.13 -9.96 -11.37
CA HIS A 226 -25.74 -9.72 -9.98
C HIS A 226 -24.20 -9.64 -9.80
N ALA A 227 -23.47 -9.12 -10.78
CA ALA A 227 -22.01 -9.06 -10.74
C ALA A 227 -21.46 -7.99 -9.79
N GLU A 228 -22.23 -6.93 -9.56
CA GLU A 228 -21.81 -5.78 -8.75
C GLU A 228 -22.90 -5.42 -7.74
N ALA A 229 -22.48 -5.12 -6.51
CA ALA A 229 -23.41 -4.70 -5.46
C ALA A 229 -23.83 -3.25 -5.65
N GLY A 230 -25.11 -2.98 -5.43
CA GLY A 230 -25.68 -1.64 -5.54
C GLY A 230 -27.13 -1.66 -6.01
N GLU A 231 -27.69 -0.49 -6.10
CA GLU A 231 -28.95 -0.25 -6.82
C GLU A 231 -28.59 0.14 -8.27
N HIS A 232 -29.14 -0.60 -9.20
CA HIS A 232 -28.89 -0.41 -10.62
C HIS A 232 -30.16 0.04 -11.33
N SER A 233 -30.08 1.04 -12.16
CA SER A 233 -31.16 1.50 -13.00
C SER A 233 -30.62 1.92 -14.37
N GLY A 234 -31.46 1.81 -15.37
CA GLY A 234 -31.11 2.18 -16.73
C GLY A 234 -32.28 1.95 -17.68
N GLU A 235 -31.97 1.86 -18.94
CA GLU A 235 -32.95 1.60 -19.99
C GLU A 235 -32.41 0.58 -20.99
N ILE A 236 -33.27 -0.29 -21.46
CA ILE A 236 -33.06 -1.01 -22.72
C ILE A 236 -33.67 -0.14 -23.82
N VAL A 237 -32.80 0.36 -24.67
CA VAL A 237 -33.15 1.25 -25.76
C VAL A 237 -33.15 0.46 -27.07
N ILE A 238 -34.30 0.45 -27.75
CA ILE A 238 -34.49 -0.18 -29.04
C ILE A 238 -34.69 0.96 -30.01
N SER A 239 -33.72 1.27 -30.86
CA SER A 239 -33.77 2.44 -31.71
C SER A 239 -33.23 2.17 -33.10
N GLY A 240 -33.89 2.74 -34.09
CA GLY A 240 -33.50 2.66 -35.50
C GLY A 240 -34.44 3.44 -36.41
N GLU A 241 -33.87 4.00 -37.42
CA GLU A 241 -34.61 4.69 -38.51
C GLU A 241 -35.63 5.72 -38.02
N GLY A 242 -35.26 6.50 -36.99
CA GLY A 242 -36.12 7.53 -36.42
C GLY A 242 -37.24 7.03 -35.51
N ARG A 243 -37.25 5.75 -35.17
CA ARG A 243 -38.18 5.15 -34.21
C ARG A 243 -37.40 4.69 -32.99
N GLU A 244 -38.04 4.76 -31.83
CA GLU A 244 -37.47 4.37 -30.58
C GLU A 244 -38.52 3.80 -29.64
N ALA A 245 -38.13 2.72 -28.90
CA ALA A 245 -38.88 2.21 -27.78
C ALA A 245 -37.91 2.04 -26.60
N ARG A 246 -38.34 2.36 -25.40
CA ARG A 246 -37.56 2.31 -24.19
C ARG A 246 -38.24 1.43 -23.15
N ILE A 247 -37.45 0.68 -22.41
CA ILE A 247 -37.89 -0.12 -21.28
C ILE A 247 -37.03 0.31 -20.09
N ALA A 248 -37.63 0.97 -19.11
CA ALA A 248 -36.94 1.28 -17.87
C ALA A 248 -36.62 -0.01 -17.13
N VAL A 249 -35.39 -0.16 -16.66
CA VAL A 249 -34.93 -1.35 -15.94
C VAL A 249 -34.32 -0.97 -14.62
N SER A 250 -34.62 -1.75 -13.58
CA SER A 250 -34.03 -1.57 -12.25
C SER A 250 -33.80 -2.92 -11.55
N GLY A 251 -32.82 -2.94 -10.66
CA GLY A 251 -32.51 -4.13 -9.86
C GLY A 251 -31.60 -3.75 -8.70
N THR A 252 -31.53 -4.61 -7.69
CA THR A 252 -30.70 -4.42 -6.52
C THR A 252 -29.85 -5.67 -6.29
N THR A 253 -28.57 -5.48 -6.09
CA THR A 253 -27.64 -6.54 -5.71
C THR A 253 -26.99 -6.17 -4.38
N THR A 254 -27.01 -7.08 -3.42
CA THR A 254 -26.43 -6.86 -2.10
C THR A 254 -25.19 -7.74 -1.91
N LYS A 255 -24.27 -7.27 -1.08
CA LYS A 255 -23.13 -8.07 -0.64
C LYS A 255 -23.57 -9.08 0.40
N TYR A 256 -22.79 -10.15 0.56
CA TYR A 256 -22.93 -11.06 1.67
C TYR A 256 -22.49 -10.40 2.97
N ASP A 257 -23.19 -10.73 4.06
CA ASP A 257 -22.77 -10.35 5.40
C ASP A 257 -21.40 -10.93 5.76
N GLN A 258 -20.70 -10.28 6.67
CA GLN A 258 -19.43 -10.77 7.17
C GLN A 258 -19.32 -10.52 8.67
N GLN A 259 -18.93 -11.54 9.41
CA GLN A 259 -18.71 -11.49 10.86
C GLN A 259 -17.28 -11.90 11.17
N MET A 260 -16.60 -11.11 11.98
CA MET A 260 -15.28 -11.45 12.49
C MET A 260 -15.40 -12.45 13.63
N VAL A 261 -14.56 -13.48 13.60
CA VAL A 261 -14.42 -14.48 14.66
C VAL A 261 -12.95 -14.49 15.13
N TRP A 262 -12.75 -14.17 16.38
CA TRP A 262 -11.43 -14.19 17.01
C TRP A 262 -11.52 -14.72 18.44
N ASN A 263 -11.36 -16.04 18.58
CA ASN A 263 -11.51 -16.74 19.86
C ASN A 263 -10.24 -16.76 20.70
N GLN A 264 -9.08 -16.46 20.09
CA GLN A 264 -7.80 -16.37 20.78
C GLN A 264 -7.86 -15.34 21.93
N THR A 265 -7.47 -15.72 23.13
CA THR A 265 -7.33 -14.79 24.25
C THR A 265 -5.97 -14.12 24.15
N LEU A 266 -5.96 -12.82 24.08
CA LEU A 266 -4.77 -12.00 24.32
C LEU A 266 -4.84 -11.58 25.80
N GLY A 267 -3.78 -11.54 26.49
CA GLY A 267 -3.75 -11.11 27.89
C GLY A 267 -2.42 -10.43 28.16
N GLU A 268 -1.51 -11.19 28.75
CA GLU A 268 -0.17 -10.73 29.06
C GLU A 268 0.85 -11.62 28.37
N CYS A 269 1.95 -11.04 27.91
CA CYS A 269 3.10 -11.78 27.38
C CYS A 269 4.40 -11.08 27.74
N LEU A 270 5.51 -11.77 27.58
CA LEU A 270 6.84 -11.17 27.65
C LEU A 270 7.20 -10.52 26.32
N ALA A 271 8.05 -9.52 26.36
CA ALA A 271 8.52 -8.82 25.17
C ALA A 271 9.33 -9.71 24.20
N THR A 272 9.75 -10.89 24.66
CA THR A 272 10.41 -11.93 23.85
C THR A 272 9.45 -12.99 23.31
N ALA A 273 8.15 -12.86 23.55
CA ALA A 273 7.18 -13.85 23.11
C ALA A 273 6.95 -13.79 21.60
N GLU A 274 6.79 -14.96 21.00
CA GLU A 274 6.29 -15.12 19.64
C GLU A 274 4.78 -15.35 19.71
N LEU A 275 4.01 -14.51 19.01
CA LEU A 275 2.56 -14.58 19.02
C LEU A 275 2.03 -14.41 17.60
N ALA A 276 1.37 -15.44 17.10
CA ALA A 276 0.64 -15.40 15.83
C ALA A 276 -0.87 -15.23 16.08
N PHE A 277 -1.55 -14.57 15.15
CA PHE A 277 -2.98 -14.31 15.24
C PHE A 277 -3.78 -15.20 14.30
N ASN A 278 -4.99 -15.59 14.72
CA ASN A 278 -5.81 -16.59 14.05
C ASN A 278 -7.27 -16.19 13.88
N ALA A 279 -7.56 -14.89 13.80
CA ALA A 279 -8.91 -14.46 13.49
C ALA A 279 -9.28 -14.83 12.05
N TYR A 280 -10.54 -15.08 11.82
CA TYR A 280 -11.11 -15.35 10.51
C TYR A 280 -12.50 -14.73 10.41
N THR A 281 -13.06 -14.71 9.21
CA THR A 281 -14.39 -14.17 8.99
C THR A 281 -15.35 -15.25 8.47
N THR A 282 -16.63 -15.11 8.83
CA THR A 282 -17.71 -15.99 8.40
C THR A 282 -18.85 -15.17 7.82
N SER A 283 -19.61 -15.78 6.91
CA SER A 283 -20.90 -15.29 6.43
C SER A 283 -21.99 -16.23 6.88
N THR A 284 -23.17 -15.71 7.20
CA THR A 284 -24.33 -16.52 7.60
C THR A 284 -24.77 -17.48 6.51
N LYS A 285 -24.54 -17.14 5.23
CA LYS A 285 -24.93 -17.96 4.08
C LYS A 285 -23.83 -18.86 3.54
N LEU A 286 -22.56 -18.42 3.62
CA LEU A 286 -21.44 -19.09 2.96
C LEU A 286 -20.46 -19.76 3.94
N GLY A 287 -20.62 -19.57 5.26
CA GLY A 287 -19.68 -20.08 6.25
C GLY A 287 -18.36 -19.27 6.26
N VAL A 288 -17.22 -19.94 6.39
CA VAL A 288 -15.90 -19.27 6.39
C VAL A 288 -15.65 -18.60 5.05
N THR A 289 -15.35 -17.30 5.07
CA THR A 289 -15.24 -16.50 3.84
C THR A 289 -13.89 -16.69 3.12
N GLY A 290 -12.85 -17.14 3.83
CA GLY A 290 -11.48 -17.28 3.31
C GLY A 290 -10.78 -15.95 3.04
N LEU A 291 -11.35 -14.83 3.46
CA LEU A 291 -10.73 -13.52 3.30
C LEU A 291 -9.64 -13.29 4.36
N GLU A 292 -8.57 -12.65 3.94
CA GLU A 292 -7.46 -12.31 4.81
C GLU A 292 -7.87 -11.27 5.85
N VAL A 293 -7.54 -11.53 7.12
CA VAL A 293 -7.76 -10.60 8.22
C VAL A 293 -6.53 -9.73 8.40
N ILE A 294 -6.74 -8.44 8.50
CA ILE A 294 -5.69 -7.44 8.73
C ILE A 294 -5.63 -7.12 10.23
N TYR A 295 -4.45 -7.20 10.81
CA TYR A 295 -4.23 -6.85 12.21
C TYR A 295 -3.52 -5.51 12.32
N LEU A 296 -4.03 -4.65 13.18
CA LEU A 296 -3.49 -3.32 13.44
C LEU A 296 -3.19 -3.17 14.92
N SER A 297 -2.05 -2.60 15.24
CA SER A 297 -1.70 -2.21 16.60
C SER A 297 -2.03 -0.74 16.85
N SER A 298 -2.49 -0.42 18.04
CA SER A 298 -2.76 0.96 18.46
C SER A 298 -1.48 1.78 18.65
N ASP A 299 -0.33 1.13 18.91
CA ASP A 299 0.98 1.79 19.02
C ASP A 299 2.08 0.91 18.42
N THR A 300 2.52 1.28 17.23
CA THR A 300 3.59 0.59 16.49
C THR A 300 4.99 0.81 17.09
N ASN A 301 5.16 1.75 18.04
CA ASN A 301 6.40 1.90 18.78
C ASN A 301 6.51 0.87 19.91
N ILE A 302 5.40 0.30 20.37
CA ILE A 302 5.37 -0.78 21.33
C ILE A 302 5.43 -2.12 20.61
N ALA A 303 4.49 -2.36 19.70
CA ALA A 303 4.45 -3.56 18.88
C ALA A 303 3.67 -3.32 17.58
N TYR A 304 4.04 -4.03 16.52
CA TYR A 304 3.34 -4.02 15.24
C TYR A 304 3.10 -5.46 14.76
N VAL A 305 2.21 -5.61 13.80
CA VAL A 305 1.91 -6.92 13.23
C VAL A 305 2.47 -6.99 11.80
N GLN A 306 3.15 -8.07 11.51
CA GLN A 306 3.66 -8.39 10.18
C GLN A 306 3.47 -9.89 9.92
N ASP A 307 2.91 -10.24 8.76
CA ASP A 307 2.66 -11.62 8.34
C ASP A 307 1.84 -12.41 9.38
N ASN A 308 0.85 -11.76 9.99
CA ASN A 308 0.00 -12.26 11.09
C ASN A 308 0.75 -12.59 12.39
N GLU A 309 2.00 -12.18 12.52
CA GLU A 309 2.83 -12.33 13.72
C GLU A 309 3.05 -10.99 14.40
N LEU A 310 3.04 -11.02 15.72
CA LEU A 310 3.38 -9.87 16.55
C LEU A 310 4.90 -9.64 16.54
N ARG A 311 5.31 -8.42 16.23
CA ARG A 311 6.69 -7.92 16.33
C ARG A 311 6.76 -6.90 17.45
N ILE A 312 7.36 -7.30 18.56
CA ILE A 312 7.46 -6.47 19.75
C ILE A 312 8.73 -5.62 19.68
N ARG A 313 8.62 -4.35 20.02
CA ARG A 313 9.74 -3.38 20.08
C ARG A 313 10.07 -2.98 21.51
N ARG A 314 9.08 -2.97 22.38
CA ARG A 314 9.26 -2.67 23.81
C ARG A 314 8.06 -3.14 24.63
N SER A 315 8.23 -3.16 25.95
CA SER A 315 7.14 -3.36 26.88
C SER A 315 6.12 -2.23 26.84
N GLY A 316 4.88 -2.54 27.14
CA GLY A 316 3.77 -1.60 27.18
C GLY A 316 2.43 -2.27 26.95
N THR A 317 1.37 -1.48 26.84
CA THR A 317 0.03 -2.00 26.56
C THR A 317 -0.39 -1.53 25.18
N VAL A 318 -0.87 -2.46 24.35
CA VAL A 318 -1.42 -2.17 23.03
C VAL A 318 -2.80 -2.79 22.86
N GLU A 319 -3.63 -2.17 22.05
CA GLU A 319 -4.84 -2.77 21.54
C GLU A 319 -4.56 -3.32 20.14
N ILE A 320 -4.76 -4.60 19.94
CA ILE A 320 -4.69 -5.24 18.63
C ILE A 320 -6.10 -5.31 18.06
N SER A 321 -6.27 -4.78 16.87
CA SER A 321 -7.54 -4.74 16.14
C SER A 321 -7.46 -5.70 14.95
N ALA A 322 -8.36 -6.69 14.90
CA ALA A 322 -8.57 -7.54 13.74
C ALA A 322 -9.64 -6.90 12.85
N THR A 323 -9.31 -6.63 11.60
CA THR A 323 -10.18 -5.95 10.65
C THR A 323 -10.26 -6.72 9.33
N GLN A 324 -11.39 -6.61 8.67
CA GLN A 324 -11.57 -7.10 7.30
C GLN A 324 -12.50 -6.13 6.56
N PRO A 325 -11.99 -5.37 5.57
CA PRO A 325 -12.74 -4.29 4.93
C PRO A 325 -13.81 -4.77 3.94
N GLY A 326 -13.95 -6.07 3.75
CA GLY A 326 -14.79 -6.63 2.70
C GLY A 326 -14.13 -6.55 1.32
N ASN A 327 -14.93 -6.87 0.31
CA ASN A 327 -14.53 -6.76 -1.08
C ASN A 327 -15.77 -6.54 -1.98
N TYR A 328 -15.67 -6.84 -3.27
CA TYR A 328 -16.82 -6.73 -4.17
C TYR A 328 -18.00 -7.61 -3.74
N LYS A 329 -17.76 -8.74 -3.09
CA LYS A 329 -18.74 -9.76 -2.73
C LYS A 329 -19.23 -9.70 -1.29
N PHE A 330 -18.38 -9.28 -0.36
CA PHE A 330 -18.64 -9.26 1.08
C PHE A 330 -18.65 -7.85 1.64
N GLU A 331 -19.55 -7.59 2.59
CA GLU A 331 -19.51 -6.37 3.41
C GLU A 331 -18.27 -6.37 4.32
N ALA A 332 -17.92 -5.22 4.87
CA ALA A 332 -16.87 -5.14 5.88
C ALA A 332 -17.31 -5.86 7.16
N ALA A 333 -16.41 -6.63 7.77
CA ALA A 333 -16.66 -7.20 9.09
C ALA A 333 -16.52 -6.14 10.19
N THR A 334 -17.36 -6.22 11.21
CA THR A 334 -17.16 -5.40 12.41
C THR A 334 -15.83 -5.78 13.06
N PRO A 335 -14.91 -4.83 13.27
CA PRO A 335 -13.61 -5.12 13.86
C PRO A 335 -13.74 -5.67 15.28
N ILE A 336 -12.88 -6.62 15.63
CA ILE A 336 -12.69 -7.07 17.02
C ILE A 336 -11.38 -6.50 17.53
N LYS A 337 -11.42 -5.95 18.74
CA LYS A 337 -10.29 -5.35 19.41
C LYS A 337 -9.96 -6.11 20.69
N LYS A 338 -8.68 -6.33 20.96
CA LYS A 338 -8.19 -7.01 22.16
C LYS A 338 -6.97 -6.32 22.72
N THR A 339 -6.98 -6.11 24.02
CA THR A 339 -5.83 -5.55 24.74
C THR A 339 -4.78 -6.61 24.98
N LEU A 340 -3.52 -6.24 24.78
CA LEU A 340 -2.34 -7.04 25.08
C LEU A 340 -1.39 -6.22 25.95
N VAL A 341 -1.00 -6.79 27.10
CA VAL A 341 0.01 -6.23 28.01
C VAL A 341 1.34 -6.95 27.77
N ILE A 342 2.35 -6.19 27.44
CA ILE A 342 3.69 -6.71 27.13
C ILE A 342 4.62 -6.32 28.27
N HIS A 343 5.12 -7.30 29.00
CA HIS A 343 6.09 -7.12 30.07
C HIS A 343 7.50 -7.31 29.56
N LYS A 344 8.44 -6.61 30.18
CA LYS A 344 9.87 -6.87 29.92
C LYS A 344 10.23 -8.28 30.34
N ALA A 345 11.10 -8.91 29.57
CA ALA A 345 11.70 -10.19 29.93
C ALA A 345 12.87 -9.98 30.92
N ASN A 346 13.13 -10.96 31.76
CA ASN A 346 14.34 -10.97 32.58
C ASN A 346 15.46 -11.64 31.76
N PRO A 347 16.61 -10.99 31.60
CA PRO A 347 17.73 -11.62 30.92
C PRO A 347 18.32 -12.73 31.79
N GLU A 348 18.63 -13.86 31.17
CA GLU A 348 19.41 -14.92 31.84
C GLU A 348 20.88 -14.62 31.65
N VAL A 349 21.51 -14.11 32.71
CA VAL A 349 22.89 -13.65 32.70
C VAL A 349 23.63 -14.24 33.92
N SER A 350 24.90 -14.47 33.75
CA SER A 350 25.81 -14.86 34.82
C SER A 350 27.17 -14.20 34.64
N ALA A 351 27.91 -14.03 35.70
CA ALA A 351 29.29 -13.56 35.67
C ALA A 351 30.11 -14.24 36.77
N ILE A 352 31.37 -14.50 36.49
CA ILE A 352 32.36 -15.00 37.42
C ILE A 352 33.53 -14.02 37.40
N ALA A 353 33.98 -13.62 38.56
CA ALA A 353 35.14 -12.76 38.71
C ALA A 353 36.40 -13.59 38.94
N ASP A 354 37.49 -13.25 38.28
CA ASP A 354 38.81 -13.74 38.62
C ASP A 354 39.27 -13.17 39.97
N GLU A 355 40.06 -13.94 40.69
CA GLU A 355 40.69 -13.47 41.91
C GLU A 355 41.69 -12.36 41.60
N ILE A 356 41.76 -11.36 42.45
CA ILE A 356 42.77 -10.31 42.41
C ILE A 356 43.64 -10.32 43.65
N SER A 357 44.74 -9.58 43.64
CA SER A 357 45.58 -9.35 44.79
C SER A 357 45.34 -7.98 45.38
N TYR A 358 45.51 -7.86 46.68
CA TYR A 358 45.49 -6.57 47.35
C TYR A 358 46.40 -5.53 46.63
N GLY A 359 45.89 -4.32 46.48
CA GLY A 359 46.55 -3.26 45.74
C GLY A 359 46.02 -3.08 44.31
N GLN A 360 45.38 -4.10 43.77
CA GLN A 360 44.67 -3.97 42.50
C GLN A 360 43.31 -3.30 42.74
N LYS A 361 42.92 -2.50 41.77
CA LYS A 361 41.59 -1.84 41.75
C LYS A 361 40.52 -2.78 41.29
N LEU A 362 39.29 -2.51 41.70
CA LEU A 362 38.13 -3.25 41.24
C LEU A 362 37.95 -3.18 39.71
N SER A 363 38.40 -2.10 39.07
CA SER A 363 38.44 -1.95 37.60
C SER A 363 39.39 -2.92 36.89
N GLU A 364 40.31 -3.56 37.65
CA GLU A 364 41.27 -4.52 37.09
C GLU A 364 40.75 -5.97 37.18
N VAL A 365 39.61 -6.17 37.80
CA VAL A 365 38.98 -7.48 37.89
C VAL A 365 38.56 -7.95 36.53
N VAL A 366 39.03 -9.12 36.12
CA VAL A 366 38.57 -9.76 34.89
C VAL A 366 37.26 -10.47 35.21
N LEU A 367 36.22 -10.06 34.51
CA LEU A 367 34.91 -10.70 34.58
C LEU A 367 34.75 -11.65 33.41
N HIS A 368 34.39 -12.89 33.69
CA HIS A 368 33.93 -13.87 32.72
C HIS A 368 32.40 -13.77 32.64
N GLU A 369 31.95 -12.96 31.72
CA GLU A 369 30.56 -12.61 31.57
C GLU A 369 29.87 -13.56 30.61
N ASN A 370 28.65 -13.95 30.95
CA ASN A 370 27.76 -14.69 30.07
C ASN A 370 26.38 -14.01 30.06
N SER A 371 26.09 -13.31 28.99
CA SER A 371 24.79 -12.67 28.75
C SER A 371 23.86 -13.55 27.91
N GLY A 372 24.26 -14.75 27.54
CA GLY A 372 23.53 -15.62 26.65
C GLY A 372 23.37 -14.97 25.27
N LEU A 373 22.12 -14.79 24.85
CA LEU A 373 21.76 -14.12 23.56
C LEU A 373 21.41 -12.64 23.76
N VAL A 374 21.55 -12.11 24.98
CA VAL A 374 21.14 -10.72 25.28
C VAL A 374 22.37 -9.82 25.30
N GLU A 375 22.48 -8.95 24.33
CA GLU A 375 23.54 -7.94 24.31
C GLU A 375 23.37 -6.96 25.48
N GLY A 376 24.47 -6.53 26.07
CA GLY A 376 24.45 -5.58 27.17
C GLY A 376 25.83 -5.35 27.79
N SER A 377 25.86 -4.67 28.92
CA SER A 377 27.08 -4.38 29.66
C SER A 377 26.93 -4.65 31.14
N PHE A 378 28.01 -5.08 31.76
CA PHE A 378 28.09 -5.29 33.20
C PHE A 378 28.82 -4.12 33.86
N ARG A 379 28.41 -3.78 35.06
CA ARG A 379 29.13 -2.83 35.91
C ARG A 379 28.92 -3.20 37.38
N TRP A 380 29.92 -2.93 38.19
CA TRP A 380 29.78 -3.07 39.64
C TRP A 380 28.71 -2.06 40.13
N LEU A 381 27.85 -2.55 41.03
CA LEU A 381 26.76 -1.72 41.55
C LEU A 381 27.19 -1.15 42.91
N ASP A 382 26.92 0.13 43.14
CA ASP A 382 27.13 0.85 44.39
C ASP A 382 28.57 0.85 44.95
N ILE A 383 29.56 0.59 44.10
CA ILE A 383 30.98 0.62 44.48
C ILE A 383 31.78 1.30 43.38
N ASP A 384 32.73 2.16 43.79
CA ASP A 384 33.64 2.80 42.86
C ASP A 384 34.67 1.80 42.32
N THR A 385 34.82 1.72 41.04
CA THR A 385 35.76 0.85 40.33
C THR A 385 37.24 1.15 40.63
N ASP A 386 37.54 2.34 41.11
CA ASP A 386 38.86 2.74 41.58
C ASP A 386 39.15 2.25 43.02
N THR A 387 38.19 1.62 43.67
CA THR A 387 38.34 1.07 45.04
C THR A 387 39.37 -0.06 45.05
N VAL A 388 40.26 -0.01 46.01
CA VAL A 388 41.15 -1.09 46.41
C VAL A 388 40.57 -1.77 47.66
N LEU A 389 40.14 -2.98 47.49
CA LEU A 389 39.55 -3.79 48.59
C LEU A 389 40.68 -4.45 49.44
N ASN A 390 40.45 -4.61 50.74
CA ASN A 390 41.31 -5.43 51.55
C ASN A 390 41.30 -6.91 51.11
N ALA A 391 42.33 -7.67 51.47
CA ALA A 391 42.31 -9.12 51.20
C ALA A 391 41.17 -9.79 51.96
N GLY A 392 40.42 -10.64 51.26
CA GLY A 392 39.24 -11.30 51.83
C GLY A 392 38.30 -11.79 50.74
N ASP A 393 37.22 -12.40 51.16
CA ASP A 393 36.16 -12.90 50.31
C ASP A 393 34.99 -11.89 50.33
N TYR A 394 34.57 -11.48 49.17
CA TYR A 394 33.49 -10.51 48.97
C TYR A 394 32.37 -11.11 48.15
N LEU A 395 31.15 -10.69 48.42
CA LEU A 395 30.01 -10.89 47.56
C LEU A 395 29.52 -9.50 47.10
N LEU A 396 29.82 -9.14 45.89
CA LEU A 396 29.53 -7.80 45.31
C LEU A 396 28.42 -7.90 44.29
N ASP A 397 27.55 -6.90 44.25
CA ASP A 397 26.49 -6.86 43.30
C ASP A 397 26.99 -6.30 41.96
N LEU A 398 26.73 -7.04 40.89
CA LEU A 398 27.00 -6.68 39.52
C LEU A 398 25.66 -6.36 38.81
N LEU A 399 25.55 -5.19 38.21
CA LEU A 399 24.39 -4.79 37.42
C LEU A 399 24.64 -5.08 35.96
N PHE A 400 23.80 -5.91 35.37
CA PHE A 400 23.70 -6.07 33.95
C PHE A 400 22.67 -5.06 33.39
N THR A 401 23.10 -4.27 32.42
CA THR A 401 22.25 -3.35 31.66
C THR A 401 22.13 -3.86 30.23
N PRO A 402 20.98 -4.42 29.84
CA PRO A 402 20.73 -4.85 28.47
C PRO A 402 20.86 -3.67 27.49
N ALA A 403 21.36 -3.91 26.28
CA ALA A 403 21.38 -2.93 25.19
C ALA A 403 19.94 -2.49 24.83
N ASP A 404 19.00 -3.41 24.86
CA ASP A 404 17.58 -3.10 24.69
C ASP A 404 16.82 -3.14 26.01
N THR A 405 16.80 -2.00 26.67
CA THR A 405 16.03 -1.81 27.91
C THR A 405 14.51 -1.69 27.68
N GLY A 406 14.04 -1.65 26.43
CA GLY A 406 12.63 -1.72 26.07
C GLY A 406 12.09 -3.15 26.19
N ILE A 407 12.92 -4.14 25.88
CA ILE A 407 12.60 -5.57 25.87
C ILE A 407 12.95 -6.23 27.21
N TYR A 408 14.09 -5.88 27.82
CA TYR A 408 14.61 -6.55 29.00
C TYR A 408 14.65 -5.65 30.23
N ASN A 409 14.47 -6.28 31.39
CA ASN A 409 14.75 -5.66 32.69
C ASN A 409 16.25 -5.58 32.94
N LEU A 410 16.67 -4.61 33.75
CA LEU A 410 17.97 -4.64 34.36
C LEU A 410 18.07 -5.87 35.28
N ARG A 411 19.25 -6.46 35.38
CA ARG A 411 19.48 -7.63 36.24
C ARG A 411 20.65 -7.40 37.19
N THR A 412 20.39 -7.47 38.49
CA THR A 412 21.45 -7.50 39.52
C THR A 412 21.75 -8.95 39.86
N LEU A 413 23.02 -9.27 39.92
CA LEU A 413 23.49 -10.60 40.31
C LEU A 413 24.67 -10.47 41.31
N PRO A 414 24.66 -11.28 42.37
CA PRO A 414 25.78 -11.32 43.30
C PRO A 414 26.95 -12.10 42.68
N VAL A 415 28.14 -11.52 42.71
CA VAL A 415 29.36 -12.12 42.20
C VAL A 415 30.36 -12.25 43.36
N ALA A 416 30.85 -13.46 43.56
CA ALA A 416 31.91 -13.71 44.53
C ALA A 416 33.25 -13.20 43.97
N LEU A 417 33.94 -12.36 44.73
CA LEU A 417 35.27 -11.88 44.43
C LEU A 417 36.21 -12.21 45.58
N ARG A 418 37.29 -12.91 45.28
CA ARG A 418 38.36 -13.14 46.22
C ARG A 418 39.51 -12.18 45.98
N VAL A 419 39.91 -11.47 47.03
CA VAL A 419 41.09 -10.61 47.03
C VAL A 419 42.16 -11.34 47.85
N ASN A 420 43.17 -11.80 47.14
CA ASN A 420 44.32 -12.49 47.77
C ASN A 420 45.23 -11.47 48.43
N LYS A 421 45.91 -11.93 49.48
CA LYS A 421 46.99 -11.10 50.07
C LYS A 421 48.07 -10.87 49.05
N ALA A 422 48.53 -9.63 48.95
CA ALA A 422 49.61 -9.26 48.05
C ALA A 422 50.94 -9.86 48.52
N VAL A 423 51.72 -10.29 47.56
CA VAL A 423 53.11 -10.65 47.79
C VAL A 423 53.94 -9.38 48.04
N GLN A 424 54.75 -9.39 49.06
CA GLN A 424 55.69 -8.32 49.32
C GLN A 424 57.10 -8.88 49.37
N THR A 425 58.06 -8.09 48.91
CA THR A 425 59.47 -8.41 48.94
C THR A 425 60.20 -7.48 49.90
N ILE A 426 61.25 -7.99 50.48
CA ILE A 426 62.12 -7.23 51.35
C ILE A 426 63.53 -7.25 50.77
N VAL A 427 64.21 -6.15 50.78
CA VAL A 427 65.59 -6.01 50.32
C VAL A 427 66.36 -5.12 51.26
N TRP A 428 67.65 -5.47 51.48
CA TRP A 428 68.59 -4.54 51.99
C TRP A 428 69.11 -3.75 50.84
N LEU A 429 68.95 -2.44 50.89
CA LEU A 429 69.68 -1.54 49.98
C LEU A 429 71.13 -1.45 50.43
N GLU A 430 71.94 -0.68 49.71
CA GLU A 430 73.32 -0.49 50.16
C GLU A 430 73.35 -0.04 51.64
N GLN A 431 73.86 -0.92 52.49
CA GLN A 431 73.89 -0.70 53.91
C GLN A 431 75.38 -0.73 54.37
N ASP A 432 75.78 0.34 55.05
CA ASP A 432 77.02 0.22 55.76
C ASP A 432 76.94 -0.85 56.87
N THR A 433 77.76 -1.82 56.73
CA THR A 433 77.80 -2.99 57.69
C THR A 433 78.89 -2.80 58.75
N ALA A 434 79.75 -1.85 58.61
CA ALA A 434 80.77 -1.46 59.61
C ALA A 434 80.19 -0.33 60.47
N LEU A 435 79.68 -0.68 61.63
CA LEU A 435 79.02 0.26 62.54
C LEU A 435 80.00 0.66 63.66
N THR A 436 79.72 1.76 64.32
CA THR A 436 80.50 2.20 65.50
C THR A 436 79.56 2.34 66.71
N VAL A 437 79.98 1.86 67.86
CA VAL A 437 79.17 1.94 69.10
C VAL A 437 78.74 3.40 69.35
N GLY A 438 77.41 3.57 69.63
CA GLY A 438 76.80 4.85 69.91
C GLY A 438 76.47 5.72 68.69
N ILE A 439 76.89 5.32 67.49
CA ILE A 439 76.52 6.05 66.26
C ILE A 439 75.32 5.44 65.62
N GLN A 440 74.21 6.19 65.64
CA GLN A 440 72.95 5.72 65.08
C GLN A 440 73.00 5.72 63.51
N THR A 441 72.60 4.64 62.92
CA THR A 441 72.58 4.49 61.45
C THR A 441 71.15 4.03 60.98
N PRO A 442 70.56 4.70 60.01
CA PRO A 442 69.29 4.19 59.51
C PRO A 442 69.46 2.82 58.87
N SER A 443 68.57 1.93 59.16
CA SER A 443 68.43 0.70 58.38
C SER A 443 67.94 1.03 56.95
N THR A 444 68.59 0.42 55.97
CA THR A 444 68.22 0.54 54.58
C THR A 444 67.36 -0.66 54.10
N ALA A 445 66.92 -1.51 55.02
CA ALA A 445 65.96 -2.55 54.69
C ALA A 445 64.61 -1.91 54.34
N VAL A 446 64.10 -2.24 53.20
CA VAL A 446 62.83 -1.68 52.70
C VAL A 446 61.93 -2.81 52.21
N LEU A 447 60.63 -2.63 52.45
CA LEU A 447 59.60 -3.46 51.93
C LEU A 447 58.97 -2.86 50.69
N SER A 448 58.69 -3.69 49.70
CA SER A 448 57.98 -3.22 48.49
C SER A 448 56.58 -2.69 48.82
N SER A 449 55.99 -3.09 49.94
CA SER A 449 54.69 -2.60 50.43
C SER A 449 54.75 -1.26 51.15
N GLY A 450 55.94 -0.74 51.49
CA GLY A 450 56.10 0.45 52.31
C GLY A 450 55.75 0.25 53.79
N LEU A 451 55.44 -0.97 54.19
CA LEU A 451 55.20 -1.30 55.61
C LEU A 451 56.50 -1.22 56.40
N PRO A 452 56.43 -1.06 57.76
CA PRO A 452 57.59 -1.08 58.60
C PRO A 452 58.23 -2.46 58.61
N VAL A 453 59.57 -2.49 58.53
CA VAL A 453 60.36 -3.75 58.62
C VAL A 453 60.40 -4.23 60.07
N THR A 454 60.20 -5.53 60.24
CA THR A 454 60.42 -6.20 61.53
C THR A 454 61.83 -6.76 61.57
N TYR A 455 62.50 -6.51 62.65
CA TYR A 455 63.88 -7.02 62.86
C TYR A 455 63.96 -8.04 64.00
N ALA A 456 64.75 -9.04 63.77
CA ALA A 456 65.11 -9.99 64.82
C ALA A 456 66.66 -10.03 64.87
N TYR A 457 67.21 -9.91 66.08
CA TYR A 457 68.65 -9.85 66.30
C TYR A 457 68.97 -10.16 67.73
N THR A 458 70.23 -10.41 68.05
CA THR A 458 70.67 -10.62 69.42
C THR A 458 70.77 -9.23 70.10
N ALA A 459 69.88 -9.01 71.06
CA ALA A 459 69.66 -7.71 71.67
C ALA A 459 70.73 -7.12 72.54
N CYS A 460 71.83 -7.73 72.73
CA CYS A 460 72.93 -7.24 73.59
C CYS A 460 73.99 -6.41 72.80
N LEU A 461 73.98 -6.48 71.47
CA LEU A 461 75.00 -5.81 70.65
C LEU A 461 74.46 -4.54 69.90
N LEU A 462 73.17 -4.52 69.59
CA LEU A 462 72.48 -3.37 68.98
C LEU A 462 71.01 -3.36 69.31
N THR A 463 70.38 -2.25 69.18
CA THR A 463 68.94 -2.09 69.16
C THR A 463 68.49 -1.48 67.79
N ILE A 464 67.26 -1.86 67.37
CA ILE A 464 66.64 -1.26 66.18
C ILE A 464 65.26 -0.79 66.58
N GLU A 465 65.10 0.52 66.62
CA GLU A 465 63.83 1.16 66.91
C GLU A 465 63.48 2.09 65.75
N ASP A 466 62.24 2.04 65.26
CA ASP A 466 61.76 2.89 64.11
C ASP A 466 62.73 2.87 62.91
N GLY A 467 63.35 1.73 62.65
CA GLY A 467 64.29 1.58 61.53
C GLY A 467 65.67 2.24 61.74
N VAL A 468 65.96 2.67 62.93
CA VAL A 468 67.29 3.18 63.32
C VAL A 468 68.04 2.17 64.07
N ILE A 469 69.22 1.75 63.58
CA ILE A 469 70.16 0.83 64.21
C ILE A 469 71.01 1.66 65.15
N THR A 470 70.98 1.25 66.44
CA THR A 470 71.86 1.83 67.51
C THR A 470 72.79 0.74 68.00
N PRO A 471 74.04 0.78 67.59
CA PRO A 471 75.07 -0.14 68.09
C PRO A 471 75.33 0.09 69.57
N GLU A 472 75.26 -0.95 70.43
CA GLU A 472 75.43 -0.89 71.91
C GLU A 472 76.78 -1.41 72.39
N GLN A 473 77.26 -2.47 71.73
CA GLN A 473 78.50 -3.11 72.10
C GLN A 473 79.29 -3.58 70.87
N GLU A 474 80.60 -3.70 71.01
CA GLU A 474 81.48 -4.29 69.99
C GLU A 474 81.17 -5.74 69.74
N GLY A 475 81.29 -6.17 68.49
CA GLY A 475 81.03 -7.56 68.08
C GLY A 475 80.44 -7.69 66.70
N GLU A 476 80.19 -8.90 66.35
CA GLU A 476 79.44 -9.23 65.07
C GLU A 476 78.04 -9.67 65.41
N VAL A 477 77.08 -9.14 64.71
CA VAL A 477 75.68 -9.45 64.90
C VAL A 477 74.97 -9.68 63.58
N THR A 478 74.24 -10.73 63.47
CA THR A 478 73.33 -10.98 62.34
C THR A 478 71.97 -10.40 62.65
N VAL A 479 71.60 -9.47 61.85
CA VAL A 479 70.22 -8.91 61.88
C VAL A 479 69.41 -9.57 60.79
N VAL A 480 68.26 -10.12 61.17
CA VAL A 480 67.24 -10.67 60.30
C VAL A 480 66.18 -9.63 60.09
N ALA A 481 65.91 -9.28 58.84
CA ALA A 481 64.83 -8.42 58.50
C ALA A 481 63.72 -9.24 57.82
N TYR A 482 62.48 -9.00 58.19
CA TYR A 482 61.30 -9.67 57.68
C TYR A 482 60.04 -8.83 57.97
N HIS A 483 58.96 -9.26 57.41
CA HIS A 483 57.60 -8.79 57.79
C HIS A 483 56.70 -10.03 57.97
N PRO A 484 55.97 -10.18 59.08
CA PRO A 484 55.14 -11.38 59.35
C PRO A 484 53.85 -11.40 58.46
N GLY A 485 53.67 -10.42 57.61
CA GLY A 485 52.43 -10.19 56.91
C GLY A 485 51.43 -9.43 57.77
N ASN A 486 50.30 -9.11 57.17
CA ASN A 486 49.15 -8.54 57.87
C ASN A 486 47.85 -9.02 57.18
N GLU A 487 46.77 -8.31 57.39
CA GLU A 487 45.52 -8.63 56.75
C GLU A 487 45.62 -8.59 55.21
N ASN A 488 46.50 -7.73 54.63
CA ASN A 488 46.58 -7.45 53.19
C ASN A 488 47.84 -8.02 52.52
N TYR A 489 48.85 -8.36 53.26
CA TYR A 489 50.12 -8.82 52.72
C TYR A 489 50.53 -10.19 53.28
N LEU A 490 51.12 -10.99 52.44
CA LEU A 490 51.75 -12.25 52.84
C LEU A 490 53.05 -11.96 53.60
N PRO A 491 53.52 -12.91 54.48
CA PRO A 491 54.83 -12.81 55.06
C PRO A 491 55.94 -12.69 53.99
N THR A 492 56.99 -11.94 54.28
CA THR A 492 58.17 -11.94 53.42
C THR A 492 59.05 -13.17 53.65
N THR A 493 59.87 -13.47 52.67
CA THR A 493 61.09 -14.22 52.92
C THR A 493 61.94 -13.44 53.90
N ILE A 494 62.67 -14.16 54.76
CA ILE A 494 63.66 -13.52 55.63
C ILE A 494 64.91 -13.18 54.84
N ILE A 495 65.50 -12.02 55.12
CA ILE A 495 66.83 -11.67 54.65
C ILE A 495 67.73 -11.36 55.83
N MET A 496 69.01 -11.55 55.65
CA MET A 496 69.98 -11.41 56.73
C MET A 496 71.11 -10.49 56.33
N GLN A 497 71.52 -9.67 57.24
CA GLN A 497 72.69 -8.84 57.10
C GLN A 497 73.56 -8.94 58.28
N VAL A 498 74.84 -9.17 58.07
CA VAL A 498 75.84 -9.22 59.16
C VAL A 498 76.44 -7.86 59.36
N PHE A 499 76.45 -7.37 60.57
CA PHE A 499 77.05 -6.10 60.95
C PHE A 499 78.23 -6.34 61.85
N THR A 500 79.34 -5.67 61.60
CA THR A 500 80.52 -5.65 62.47
C THR A 500 80.52 -4.29 63.17
N ILE A 501 80.47 -4.35 64.50
CA ILE A 501 80.42 -3.17 65.37
C ILE A 501 81.80 -2.95 66.01
N ALA A 502 82.39 -1.84 65.70
CA ALA A 502 83.65 -1.39 66.26
C ALA A 502 83.42 -0.41 67.42
N GLY A 503 84.37 -0.44 68.46
CA GLY A 503 84.34 0.61 69.46
C GLY A 503 84.64 1.99 68.94
N ILE A 504 84.28 2.99 69.73
CA ILE A 504 84.54 4.39 69.34
C ILE A 504 86.09 4.61 69.27
N GLN A 505 86.61 4.58 68.04
CA GLN A 505 87.97 5.15 67.83
C GLN A 505 87.85 6.67 67.76
N ALA A 506 88.48 7.32 68.76
CA ALA A 506 88.56 8.80 68.73
C ALA A 506 89.41 9.25 67.52
N THR A 507 88.80 9.37 66.37
CA THR A 507 89.20 10.27 65.29
C THR A 507 88.50 9.84 63.99
N ALA A 508 87.37 10.45 63.72
CA ALA A 508 86.94 10.96 62.42
C ALA A 508 85.51 11.49 62.54
N VAL A 509 85.29 12.75 62.40
CA VAL A 509 83.98 13.36 62.24
C VAL A 509 83.44 12.85 60.95
N PRO A 510 82.30 12.17 60.94
CA PRO A 510 81.67 11.74 59.68
C PRO A 510 81.23 12.99 58.84
N GLU A 511 81.66 13.06 57.62
CA GLU A 511 81.22 14.04 56.66
C GLU A 511 79.70 14.02 56.48
N GLN A 512 79.07 15.12 56.88
CA GLN A 512 77.59 15.23 56.76
C GLN A 512 77.26 15.28 55.29
N LEU A 513 76.53 14.27 54.80
CA LEU A 513 76.01 14.22 53.45
C LEU A 513 75.17 15.48 53.12
N SER A 514 75.49 16.15 52.02
CA SER A 514 74.82 17.41 51.60
C SER A 514 73.33 17.12 51.18
N PRO A 515 72.46 18.13 51.34
CA PRO A 515 71.06 18.01 50.93
C PRO A 515 70.86 17.71 49.44
N GLU A 516 71.89 17.79 48.59
CA GLU A 516 71.79 17.44 47.15
C GLU A 516 71.86 15.95 46.87
N GLN A 517 72.47 15.17 47.76
CA GLN A 517 72.56 13.71 47.60
C GLN A 517 71.23 12.99 47.94
N LEU A 518 70.29 13.73 48.52
CA LEU A 518 68.95 13.23 48.83
C LEU A 518 67.94 13.46 47.68
N ARG A 519 68.39 13.97 46.56
CA ARG A 519 67.50 14.34 45.42
C ARG A 519 67.37 13.29 44.36
N ASP A 520 68.12 12.21 44.36
CA ASP A 520 68.04 11.19 43.34
C ASP A 520 66.85 10.22 43.61
N GLY A 521 65.87 10.30 42.72
CA GLY A 521 64.74 9.41 42.70
C GLY A 521 65.20 7.95 42.54
N ARG A 522 64.82 7.09 43.46
CA ARG A 522 65.16 5.66 43.39
C ARG A 522 64.16 4.94 42.53
N LYS A 523 64.66 4.20 41.53
CA LYS A 523 63.85 3.30 40.70
C LYS A 523 63.75 1.94 41.39
N PHE A 524 62.56 1.40 41.48
CA PHE A 524 62.32 0.04 41.94
C PHE A 524 61.32 -0.69 41.04
N LEU A 525 61.41 -2.00 40.99
CA LEU A 525 60.53 -2.84 40.20
C LEU A 525 59.49 -3.49 41.14
N HIS A 526 58.23 -3.27 40.86
CA HIS A 526 57.13 -3.93 41.56
C HIS A 526 56.14 -4.54 40.57
N ALA A 527 55.81 -5.80 40.73
CA ALA A 527 54.92 -6.53 39.80
C ALA A 527 55.29 -6.40 38.30
N GLY A 528 56.61 -6.41 37.99
CA GLY A 528 57.11 -6.29 36.62
C GLY A 528 57.07 -4.87 36.02
N LYS A 529 56.72 -3.84 36.79
CA LYS A 529 56.75 -2.44 36.36
C LYS A 529 57.77 -1.62 37.14
N VAL A 530 58.38 -0.68 36.47
CA VAL A 530 59.37 0.23 37.07
C VAL A 530 58.65 1.44 37.66
N TYR A 531 58.99 1.72 38.93
CA TYR A 531 58.49 2.88 39.67
C TYR A 531 59.65 3.77 40.11
N VAL A 532 59.40 5.07 40.29
CA VAL A 532 60.37 6.03 40.82
C VAL A 532 59.78 6.62 42.11
N SER A 533 60.49 6.47 43.20
CA SER A 533 60.19 7.17 44.46
C SER A 533 60.91 8.51 44.51
N TYR A 534 60.15 9.59 44.67
CA TYR A 534 60.72 10.95 44.78
C TYR A 534 59.90 11.76 45.80
N GLY A 535 60.61 12.32 46.82
CA GLY A 535 59.96 13.16 47.83
C GLY A 535 58.87 12.44 48.65
N GLY A 536 59.03 11.13 48.92
CA GLY A 536 58.04 10.32 49.66
C GLY A 536 56.78 9.95 48.85
N ARG A 537 56.85 10.08 47.54
CA ARG A 537 55.76 9.75 46.63
C ARG A 537 56.27 8.79 45.56
N VAL A 538 55.38 7.93 45.07
CA VAL A 538 55.68 6.96 44.02
C VAL A 538 55.07 7.42 42.69
N TYR A 539 55.83 7.26 41.63
CA TYR A 539 55.46 7.58 40.27
C TYR A 539 55.67 6.34 39.37
N ASP A 540 54.88 6.18 38.34
CA ASP A 540 55.13 5.22 37.29
C ASP A 540 56.29 5.64 36.38
N ALA A 541 56.65 4.79 35.41
CA ALA A 541 57.75 5.04 34.49
C ALA A 541 57.53 6.29 33.58
N GLU A 542 56.29 6.76 33.47
CA GLU A 542 55.86 7.89 32.68
C GLU A 542 55.73 9.19 33.50
N GLY A 543 56.04 9.10 34.81
CA GLY A 543 56.02 10.24 35.72
C GLY A 543 54.65 10.56 36.32
N LYS A 544 53.67 9.71 36.16
CA LYS A 544 52.34 9.86 36.76
C LYS A 544 52.38 9.44 38.22
N ARG A 545 51.94 10.30 39.11
CA ARG A 545 51.83 10.02 40.56
C ARG A 545 50.79 8.92 40.81
N LEU A 546 51.15 7.88 41.56
CA LEU A 546 50.29 6.82 41.99
C LEU A 546 49.63 7.11 43.34
#